data_a1f99d8cd872d1f3f08eb34e8fc3f441
#
_entry.id   a1f99d8cd872d1f3f08eb34e8fc3f441
#
_cell.length_a   1.000
_cell.length_b   1.000
_cell.length_c   1.000
_cell.angle_alpha   90.00
_cell.angle_beta   90.00
_cell.angle_gamma   90.00
#
_symmetry.space_group_name_H-M   'P 1'
#
loop_
_entity.id
_entity.type
_entity.pdbx_description
1 polymer ?
#
loop_
_entity_poly.entity_id
_entity_poly.type
_entity_poly.pdbx_seq_one_letter_code
_entity_poly.pdbx_strand_id
1 'polypeptide(L)'
;MRVLIADDHPLILAGIKRALEDDDQFEVVAEARVGSQVLPLVSQTHPDLALLDLRMPEMDGLACLDRIRKEHPKVKVVILSVSTDPEVVQTVLNHGAAAYVVKSVNPIDLSSALRQALEGTVFSAVGLPEKTAQQDAVKAAGLTDRETAILSALARGLSNEAIGKELWVAQQTVKFHLTNIYRKLDVKNRTEAARYAYEHGLIDSPQGDHS
;
A
#
# COMPACT_ATOMS: atom_id res chain seq x y z
N MET A 1 -1.72 7.22 22.91
CA MET A 1 -0.47 6.76 22.28
C MET A 1 0.21 7.94 21.63
N ARG A 2 1.48 8.19 21.97
CA ARG A 2 2.27 9.34 21.47
C ARG A 2 2.85 9.01 20.09
N VAL A 3 2.58 9.84 19.08
CA VAL A 3 2.93 9.58 17.69
C VAL A 3 3.84 10.67 17.14
N LEU A 4 4.97 10.27 16.57
CA LEU A 4 5.77 11.12 15.68
C LEU A 4 5.34 10.86 14.24
N ILE A 5 5.09 11.91 13.47
CA ILE A 5 4.77 11.80 12.05
C ILE A 5 5.88 12.44 11.20
N ALA A 6 6.24 11.79 10.07
CA ALA A 6 7.29 12.26 9.20
C ALA A 6 6.89 12.08 7.73
N ASP A 7 6.85 13.19 6.98
CA ASP A 7 6.53 13.24 5.55
C ASP A 7 7.05 14.56 4.96
N ASP A 8 7.61 14.53 3.77
CA ASP A 8 8.13 15.75 3.11
C ASP A 8 7.03 16.61 2.47
N HIS A 9 5.79 16.10 2.41
CA HIS A 9 4.63 16.80 1.87
C HIS A 9 3.79 17.45 2.98
N PRO A 10 3.78 18.80 3.10
CA PRO A 10 3.09 19.50 4.20
C PRO A 10 1.58 19.22 4.26
N LEU A 11 0.92 19.03 3.12
CA LEU A 11 -0.52 18.73 3.06
C LEU A 11 -0.83 17.33 3.59
N ILE A 12 0.06 16.37 3.35
CA ILE A 12 -0.08 15.00 3.86
C ILE A 12 0.12 15.01 5.36
N LEU A 13 1.17 15.67 5.88
CA LEU A 13 1.38 15.84 7.33
C LEU A 13 0.15 16.44 8.02
N ALA A 14 -0.40 17.52 7.47
CA ALA A 14 -1.60 18.16 8.03
C ALA A 14 -2.81 17.22 8.01
N GLY A 15 -2.98 16.43 6.94
CA GLY A 15 -4.06 15.44 6.83
C GLY A 15 -3.91 14.29 7.83
N ILE A 16 -2.71 13.73 7.98
CA ILE A 16 -2.39 12.68 8.95
C ILE A 16 -2.61 13.19 10.37
N LYS A 17 -2.07 14.38 10.68
CA LYS A 17 -2.23 15.01 11.99
C LYS A 17 -3.69 15.13 12.38
N ARG A 18 -4.51 15.74 11.51
CA ARG A 18 -5.94 15.90 11.75
C ARG A 18 -6.64 14.55 11.96
N ALA A 19 -6.35 13.56 11.11
CA ALA A 19 -6.95 12.23 11.23
C ALA A 19 -6.60 11.51 12.55
N LEU A 20 -5.42 11.77 13.10
CA LEU A 20 -5.00 11.22 14.39
C LEU A 20 -5.55 12.03 15.57
N GLU A 21 -5.64 13.36 15.45
CA GLU A 21 -6.20 14.24 16.49
C GLU A 21 -7.73 14.09 16.64
N ASP A 22 -8.42 13.59 15.60
CA ASP A 22 -9.85 13.24 15.65
C ASP A 22 -10.11 11.94 16.47
N ASP A 23 -9.05 11.23 16.89
CA ASP A 23 -9.11 10.00 17.68
C ASP A 23 -8.34 10.17 19.01
N ASP A 24 -9.05 10.25 20.13
CA ASP A 24 -8.51 10.46 21.49
C ASP A 24 -7.41 9.47 21.90
N GLN A 25 -7.22 8.39 21.16
CA GLN A 25 -6.18 7.40 21.43
C GLN A 25 -4.79 7.83 20.97
N PHE A 26 -4.71 8.80 20.05
CA PHE A 26 -3.46 9.26 19.47
C PHE A 26 -3.16 10.71 19.85
N GLU A 27 -1.91 11.00 20.15
CA GLU A 27 -1.38 12.33 20.41
C GLU A 27 -0.18 12.57 19.49
N VAL A 28 -0.27 13.50 18.56
CA VAL A 28 0.87 13.86 17.71
C VAL A 28 1.84 14.72 18.50
N VAL A 29 2.99 14.15 18.87
CA VAL A 29 4.00 14.80 19.73
C VAL A 29 5.14 15.45 18.96
N ALA A 30 5.32 15.08 17.66
CA ALA A 30 6.34 15.68 16.81
C ALA A 30 6.00 15.50 15.33
N GLU A 31 6.46 16.45 14.51
CA GLU A 31 6.38 16.44 13.06
C GLU A 31 7.78 16.63 12.45
N ALA A 32 8.15 15.78 11.47
CA ALA A 32 9.39 15.90 10.71
C ALA A 32 9.08 16.06 9.22
N ARG A 33 9.86 16.87 8.51
CA ARG A 33 9.72 17.09 7.05
C ARG A 33 10.88 16.50 6.25
N VAL A 34 11.94 16.10 6.94
CA VAL A 34 13.11 15.45 6.37
C VAL A 34 13.56 14.33 7.31
N GLY A 35 14.12 13.26 6.75
CA GLY A 35 14.48 12.10 7.54
C GLY A 35 15.53 12.36 8.61
N SER A 36 16.43 13.35 8.41
CA SER A 36 17.44 13.73 9.41
C SER A 36 16.86 14.28 10.72
N GLN A 37 15.62 14.81 10.70
CA GLN A 37 14.93 15.32 11.89
C GLN A 37 14.33 14.19 12.74
N VAL A 38 14.10 13.00 12.17
CA VAL A 38 13.33 11.92 12.83
C VAL A 38 14.00 11.46 14.11
N LEU A 39 15.26 11.06 14.09
CA LEU A 39 15.93 10.53 15.27
C LEU A 39 16.11 11.55 16.41
N PRO A 40 16.53 12.81 16.15
CA PRO A 40 16.52 13.83 17.18
C PRO A 40 15.15 14.01 17.85
N LEU A 41 14.07 14.02 17.05
CA LEU A 41 12.71 14.16 17.59
C LEU A 41 12.27 12.91 18.37
N VAL A 42 12.60 11.71 17.91
CA VAL A 42 12.35 10.46 18.68
C VAL A 42 13.02 10.52 20.04
N SER A 43 14.30 10.95 20.07
CA SER A 43 15.07 11.08 21.32
C SER A 43 14.50 12.15 22.26
N GLN A 44 13.96 13.23 21.71
CA GLN A 44 13.41 14.35 22.49
C GLN A 44 12.00 14.07 23.01
N THR A 45 11.13 13.48 22.17
CA THR A 45 9.70 13.36 22.47
C THR A 45 9.31 11.99 23.00
N HIS A 46 10.17 10.98 22.89
CA HIS A 46 9.92 9.59 23.30
C HIS A 46 8.54 9.08 22.85
N PRO A 47 8.27 9.02 21.52
CA PRO A 47 7.00 8.55 21.02
C PRO A 47 6.85 7.04 21.21
N ASP A 48 5.62 6.57 21.29
CA ASP A 48 5.30 5.14 21.24
C ASP A 48 5.34 4.59 19.82
N LEU A 49 5.00 5.45 18.85
CA LEU A 49 4.86 5.15 17.43
C LEU A 49 5.55 6.23 16.58
N ALA A 50 6.32 5.82 15.60
CA ALA A 50 6.80 6.66 14.52
C ALA A 50 6.11 6.26 13.21
N LEU A 51 5.41 7.20 12.60
CA LEU A 51 4.73 7.05 11.32
C LEU A 51 5.56 7.78 10.26
N LEU A 52 6.23 7.04 9.38
CA LEU A 52 7.26 7.57 8.50
C LEU A 52 6.89 7.39 7.03
N ASP A 53 7.02 8.44 6.22
CA ASP A 53 7.09 8.25 4.77
C ASP A 53 8.34 7.47 4.39
N LEU A 54 8.18 6.58 3.41
CA LEU A 54 9.30 5.82 2.86
C LEU A 54 10.29 6.73 2.11
N ARG A 55 9.79 7.75 1.40
CA ARG A 55 10.60 8.65 0.58
C ARG A 55 10.67 10.04 1.21
N MET A 56 11.78 10.32 1.87
CA MET A 56 12.06 11.64 2.45
C MET A 56 13.44 12.15 2.02
N PRO A 57 13.63 13.47 1.91
CA PRO A 57 14.95 14.05 1.69
C PRO A 57 15.92 13.74 2.83
N GLU A 58 17.22 13.79 2.53
CA GLU A 58 18.37 13.61 3.43
C GLU A 58 18.52 12.19 3.98
N MET A 59 17.47 11.59 4.47
CA MET A 59 17.44 10.20 4.97
C MET A 59 16.07 9.61 4.67
N ASP A 60 16.03 8.48 3.97
CA ASP A 60 14.77 7.79 3.66
C ASP A 60 14.15 7.09 4.88
N GLY A 61 12.88 6.70 4.75
CA GLY A 61 12.14 6.07 5.84
C GLY A 61 12.71 4.72 6.26
N LEU A 62 13.36 3.98 5.34
CA LEU A 62 13.97 2.69 5.65
C LEU A 62 15.21 2.86 6.52
N ALA A 63 16.07 3.84 6.19
CA ALA A 63 17.23 4.18 7.00
C ALA A 63 16.83 4.74 8.39
N CYS A 64 15.73 5.52 8.45
CA CYS A 64 15.15 5.95 9.73
C CYS A 64 14.67 4.76 10.56
N LEU A 65 13.95 3.81 9.95
CA LEU A 65 13.47 2.58 10.59
C LEU A 65 14.63 1.79 11.22
N ASP A 66 15.68 1.51 10.43
CA ASP A 66 16.85 0.75 10.91
C ASP A 66 17.50 1.41 12.13
N ARG A 67 17.64 2.73 12.09
CA ARG A 67 18.23 3.49 13.19
C ARG A 67 17.32 3.54 14.41
N ILE A 68 16.02 3.77 14.25
CA ILE A 68 15.06 3.75 15.37
C ILE A 68 15.08 2.39 16.04
N ARG A 69 15.05 1.29 15.28
CA ARG A 69 15.10 -0.05 15.85
C ARG A 69 16.36 -0.33 16.65
N LYS A 70 17.49 0.21 16.21
CA LYS A 70 18.78 0.04 16.89
C LYS A 70 18.89 0.92 18.15
N GLU A 71 18.49 2.19 18.05
CA GLU A 71 18.71 3.20 19.10
C GLU A 71 17.51 3.30 20.06
N HIS A 72 16.28 3.02 19.57
CA HIS A 72 15.01 3.16 20.28
C HIS A 72 14.09 1.93 20.09
N PRO A 73 14.50 0.72 20.51
CA PRO A 73 13.82 -0.54 20.14
C PRO A 73 12.38 -0.66 20.67
N LYS A 74 11.95 0.22 21.59
CA LYS A 74 10.57 0.25 22.11
C LYS A 74 9.62 1.03 21.22
N VAL A 75 10.14 1.89 20.35
CA VAL A 75 9.33 2.68 19.42
C VAL A 75 8.87 1.79 18.27
N LYS A 76 7.57 1.66 18.10
CA LYS A 76 7.01 0.98 16.93
C LYS A 76 7.16 1.88 15.71
N VAL A 77 7.50 1.32 14.56
CA VAL A 77 7.61 2.08 13.31
C VAL A 77 6.61 1.55 12.31
N VAL A 78 5.78 2.43 11.78
CA VAL A 78 4.87 2.17 10.67
C VAL A 78 5.33 2.99 9.47
N ILE A 79 5.46 2.35 8.32
CA ILE A 79 5.82 3.03 7.08
C ILE A 79 4.54 3.41 6.32
N LEU A 80 4.48 4.67 5.89
CA LEU A 80 3.50 5.19 4.93
C LEU A 80 4.15 5.30 3.56
N SER A 81 3.50 4.84 2.50
CA SER A 81 4.04 4.97 1.14
C SER A 81 2.93 4.96 0.10
N VAL A 82 3.18 5.55 -1.06
CA VAL A 82 2.32 5.42 -2.24
C VAL A 82 2.56 4.11 -3.01
N SER A 83 3.66 3.41 -2.71
CA SER A 83 4.00 2.16 -3.39
C SER A 83 3.13 1.01 -2.86
N THR A 84 2.61 0.21 -3.80
CA THR A 84 1.92 -1.06 -3.53
C THR A 84 2.77 -2.25 -3.97
N ASP A 85 4.05 -2.04 -4.24
CA ASP A 85 4.98 -3.08 -4.69
C ASP A 85 5.26 -4.06 -3.54
N PRO A 86 4.93 -5.35 -3.71
CA PRO A 86 5.13 -6.37 -2.68
C PRO A 86 6.59 -6.53 -2.26
N GLU A 87 7.55 -6.30 -3.16
CA GLU A 87 8.97 -6.38 -2.83
C GLU A 87 9.36 -5.26 -1.86
N VAL A 88 8.84 -4.05 -2.09
CA VAL A 88 9.04 -2.91 -1.20
C VAL A 88 8.41 -3.17 0.16
N VAL A 89 7.16 -3.64 0.18
CA VAL A 89 6.44 -4.00 1.41
C VAL A 89 7.22 -5.05 2.19
N GLN A 90 7.62 -6.15 1.53
CA GLN A 90 8.35 -7.23 2.18
C GLN A 90 9.72 -6.76 2.71
N THR A 91 10.42 -5.91 1.97
CA THR A 91 11.69 -5.32 2.42
C THR A 91 11.50 -4.53 3.71
N VAL A 92 10.54 -3.61 3.73
CA VAL A 92 10.23 -2.79 4.91
C VAL A 92 9.89 -3.65 6.13
N LEU A 93 9.12 -4.71 5.93
CA LEU A 93 8.75 -5.63 7.00
C LEU A 93 9.93 -6.45 7.52
N ASN A 94 10.79 -6.92 6.62
CA ASN A 94 12.01 -7.64 6.98
C ASN A 94 12.98 -6.76 7.77
N HIS A 95 12.99 -5.43 7.52
CA HIS A 95 13.71 -4.46 8.34
C HIS A 95 13.04 -4.22 9.69
N GLY A 96 11.85 -4.80 9.92
CA GLY A 96 11.16 -4.85 11.20
C GLY A 96 10.24 -3.67 11.46
N ALA A 97 9.67 -3.09 10.43
CA ALA A 97 8.51 -2.22 10.60
C ALA A 97 7.37 -2.99 11.28
N ALA A 98 6.65 -2.32 12.16
CA ALA A 98 5.45 -2.89 12.79
C ALA A 98 4.30 -3.02 11.78
N ALA A 99 4.26 -2.12 10.79
CA ALA A 99 3.30 -2.17 9.69
C ALA A 99 3.76 -1.35 8.48
N TYR A 100 3.08 -1.60 7.36
CA TYR A 100 3.17 -0.82 6.13
C TYR A 100 1.77 -0.38 5.73
N VAL A 101 1.55 0.91 5.51
CA VAL A 101 0.26 1.50 5.14
C VAL A 101 0.40 2.27 3.83
N VAL A 102 -0.49 2.00 2.88
CA VAL A 102 -0.49 2.72 1.59
C VAL A 102 -1.17 4.08 1.76
N LYS A 103 -0.56 5.16 1.30
CA LYS A 103 -1.07 6.55 1.42
C LYS A 103 -2.41 6.80 0.70
N SER A 104 -2.94 5.83 -0.05
CA SER A 104 -4.28 5.90 -0.64
C SER A 104 -5.42 5.63 0.35
N VAL A 105 -5.09 5.28 1.60
CA VAL A 105 -6.08 5.15 2.69
C VAL A 105 -6.76 6.50 2.89
N ASN A 106 -8.09 6.47 2.97
CA ASN A 106 -8.84 7.65 3.35
C ASN A 106 -8.35 8.12 4.74
N PRO A 107 -8.02 9.40 4.94
CA PRO A 107 -7.59 9.90 6.25
C PRO A 107 -8.50 9.49 7.41
N ILE A 108 -9.81 9.38 7.17
CA ILE A 108 -10.80 8.94 8.16
C ILE A 108 -10.53 7.51 8.67
N ASP A 109 -9.95 6.65 7.82
CA ASP A 109 -9.69 5.24 8.14
C ASP A 109 -8.27 5.01 8.70
N LEU A 110 -7.42 6.04 8.67
CA LEU A 110 -6.01 5.93 9.06
C LEU A 110 -5.85 5.46 10.51
N SER A 111 -6.57 6.05 11.45
CA SER A 111 -6.49 5.68 12.87
C SER A 111 -6.93 4.23 13.10
N SER A 112 -7.96 3.77 12.40
CA SER A 112 -8.43 2.38 12.45
C SER A 112 -7.40 1.42 11.84
N ALA A 113 -6.80 1.76 10.71
CA ALA A 113 -5.75 0.98 10.07
C ALA A 113 -4.51 0.86 10.97
N LEU A 114 -4.12 1.94 11.64
CA LEU A 114 -3.00 1.93 12.60
C LEU A 114 -3.27 1.04 13.81
N ARG A 115 -4.48 1.07 14.37
CA ARG A 115 -4.86 0.19 15.47
C ARG A 115 -4.72 -1.28 15.09
N GLN A 116 -5.33 -1.68 13.98
CA GLN A 116 -5.26 -3.05 13.47
C GLN A 116 -3.80 -3.50 13.22
N ALA A 117 -3.00 -2.62 12.62
CA ALA A 117 -1.60 -2.87 12.36
C ALA A 117 -0.77 -3.06 13.64
N LEU A 118 -1.10 -2.34 14.71
CA LEU A 118 -0.40 -2.40 16.00
C LEU A 118 -0.82 -3.58 16.88
N GLU A 119 -2.03 -4.13 16.67
CA GLU A 119 -2.55 -5.31 17.38
C GLU A 119 -1.99 -6.62 16.83
N GLY A 120 -1.13 -6.58 15.81
CA GLY A 120 -0.51 -7.77 15.22
C GLY A 120 -1.45 -8.55 14.31
N THR A 121 -2.61 -8.02 14.00
CA THR A 121 -3.46 -8.51 12.92
C THR A 121 -2.79 -8.06 11.62
N VAL A 122 -2.06 -9.00 11.05
CA VAL A 122 -1.29 -8.89 9.82
C VAL A 122 -1.99 -8.00 8.81
N PHE A 123 -1.30 -6.88 8.44
CA PHE A 123 -1.30 -6.31 7.11
C PHE A 123 -2.57 -6.38 6.30
N SER A 124 -3.46 -5.54 6.61
CA SER A 124 -4.09 -4.88 5.49
C SER A 124 -3.43 -3.53 5.32
N ALA A 125 -2.43 -3.43 4.42
CA ALA A 125 -2.54 -2.31 3.53
C ALA A 125 -4.01 -2.30 3.14
N VAL A 126 -4.79 -1.31 3.58
CA VAL A 126 -6.15 -1.13 3.11
C VAL A 126 -6.05 -1.08 1.59
N GLY A 127 -6.47 -2.15 0.92
CA GLY A 127 -6.30 -2.33 -0.51
C GLY A 127 -5.43 -3.50 -0.98
N LEU A 128 -4.73 -4.24 -0.09
CA LEU A 128 -4.25 -5.56 -0.47
C LEU A 128 -5.34 -6.57 -0.09
N PRO A 129 -5.92 -7.31 -1.03
CA PRO A 129 -6.88 -8.35 -0.71
C PRO A 129 -6.20 -9.39 0.20
N GLU A 130 -6.94 -9.88 1.20
CA GLU A 130 -6.53 -11.06 1.98
C GLU A 130 -5.98 -12.13 1.04
N LYS A 131 -4.93 -12.85 1.49
CA LYS A 131 -4.41 -14.02 0.76
C LYS A 131 -5.55 -15.02 0.58
N THR A 132 -6.27 -14.88 -0.51
CA THR A 132 -7.22 -15.88 -0.97
C THR A 132 -6.50 -16.85 -1.90
N ALA A 133 -7.04 -18.03 -2.07
CA ALA A 133 -6.57 -19.03 -3.06
C ALA A 133 -6.38 -18.42 -4.48
N GLN A 134 -6.94 -17.24 -4.73
CA GLN A 134 -6.85 -16.42 -5.92
C GLN A 134 -5.44 -15.86 -6.16
N GLN A 135 -4.70 -15.45 -5.09
CA GLN A 135 -3.34 -14.91 -5.24
C GLN A 135 -2.32 -15.99 -5.62
N ASP A 136 -2.55 -17.23 -5.20
CA ASP A 136 -1.69 -18.35 -5.57
C ASP A 136 -1.83 -18.69 -7.06
N ALA A 137 -3.02 -18.58 -7.64
CA ALA A 137 -3.26 -18.78 -9.07
C ALA A 137 -2.61 -17.67 -9.92
N VAL A 138 -2.64 -16.41 -9.47
CA VAL A 138 -1.99 -15.25 -10.13
C VAL A 138 -0.47 -15.37 -10.11
N LYS A 139 0.10 -15.75 -8.97
CA LYS A 139 1.54 -15.99 -8.83
C LYS A 139 2.00 -17.19 -9.64
N ALA A 140 1.19 -18.26 -9.69
CA ALA A 140 1.47 -19.44 -10.53
C ALA A 140 1.48 -19.08 -12.01
N ALA A 141 0.66 -18.10 -12.45
CA ALA A 141 0.65 -17.59 -13.82
C ALA A 141 1.79 -16.58 -14.11
N GLY A 142 2.61 -16.22 -13.14
CA GLY A 142 3.75 -15.31 -13.30
C GLY A 142 3.35 -13.85 -13.62
N LEU A 143 2.13 -13.44 -13.28
CA LEU A 143 1.67 -12.06 -13.45
C LEU A 143 2.26 -11.15 -12.36
N THR A 144 2.66 -9.94 -12.75
CA THR A 144 2.97 -8.86 -11.81
C THR A 144 1.69 -8.23 -11.26
N ASP A 145 1.76 -7.54 -10.11
CA ASP A 145 0.59 -6.85 -9.54
C ASP A 145 -0.04 -5.86 -10.52
N ARG A 146 0.79 -5.19 -11.33
CA ARG A 146 0.31 -4.28 -12.37
C ARG A 146 -0.46 -5.00 -13.46
N GLU A 147 0.02 -6.16 -13.90
CA GLU A 147 -0.66 -7.01 -14.87
C GLU A 147 -1.95 -7.59 -14.29
N THR A 148 -1.96 -7.94 -13.02
CA THR A 148 -3.16 -8.40 -12.32
C THR A 148 -4.22 -7.30 -12.23
N ALA A 149 -3.83 -6.07 -11.85
CA ALA A 149 -4.75 -4.93 -11.81
C ALA A 149 -5.34 -4.64 -13.20
N ILE A 150 -4.53 -4.70 -14.26
CA ILE A 150 -4.99 -4.51 -15.65
C ILE A 150 -5.93 -5.64 -16.07
N LEU A 151 -5.62 -6.89 -15.73
CA LEU A 151 -6.45 -8.05 -16.05
C LEU A 151 -7.80 -7.98 -15.32
N SER A 152 -7.82 -7.59 -14.06
CA SER A 152 -9.04 -7.37 -13.29
C SER A 152 -9.91 -6.26 -13.89
N ALA A 153 -9.33 -5.12 -14.26
CA ALA A 153 -10.04 -4.03 -14.91
C ALA A 153 -10.57 -4.43 -16.31
N LEU A 154 -9.79 -5.21 -17.07
CA LEU A 154 -10.20 -5.79 -18.35
C LEU A 154 -11.41 -6.70 -18.17
N ALA A 155 -11.42 -7.56 -17.17
CA ALA A 155 -12.49 -8.51 -16.92
C ALA A 155 -13.78 -7.84 -16.44
N ARG A 156 -13.70 -6.68 -15.78
CA ARG A 156 -14.83 -5.78 -15.51
C ARG A 156 -15.39 -5.10 -16.79
N GLY A 157 -14.79 -5.35 -17.95
CA GLY A 157 -15.25 -4.81 -19.23
C GLY A 157 -14.70 -3.43 -19.59
N LEU A 158 -13.78 -2.86 -18.82
CA LEU A 158 -13.25 -1.51 -19.07
C LEU A 158 -12.44 -1.46 -20.36
N SER A 159 -12.61 -0.43 -21.19
CA SER A 159 -11.77 -0.19 -22.37
C SER A 159 -10.32 0.12 -21.96
N ASN A 160 -9.35 -0.05 -22.90
CA ASN A 160 -7.95 0.27 -22.61
C ASN A 160 -7.75 1.75 -22.21
N GLU A 161 -8.59 2.65 -22.71
CA GLU A 161 -8.57 4.05 -22.30
C GLU A 161 -9.08 4.22 -20.86
N ALA A 162 -10.17 3.54 -20.51
CA ALA A 162 -10.73 3.57 -19.15
C ALA A 162 -9.78 2.93 -18.14
N ILE A 163 -9.14 1.81 -18.50
CA ILE A 163 -8.08 1.18 -17.70
C ILE A 163 -6.90 2.14 -17.52
N GLY A 164 -6.50 2.84 -18.58
CA GLY A 164 -5.44 3.84 -18.50
C GLY A 164 -5.76 4.98 -17.55
N LYS A 165 -7.00 5.49 -17.59
CA LYS A 165 -7.49 6.52 -16.66
C LYS A 165 -7.54 6.01 -15.22
N GLU A 166 -8.10 4.84 -14.98
CA GLU A 166 -8.23 4.24 -13.64
C GLU A 166 -6.87 3.96 -13.00
N LEU A 167 -5.93 3.46 -13.79
CA LEU A 167 -4.61 3.07 -13.31
C LEU A 167 -3.52 4.14 -13.53
N TRP A 168 -3.88 5.35 -13.96
CA TRP A 168 -2.97 6.48 -14.18
C TRP A 168 -1.80 6.16 -15.14
N VAL A 169 -2.09 5.48 -16.25
CA VAL A 169 -1.13 5.18 -17.32
C VAL A 169 -1.67 5.50 -18.69
N ALA A 170 -0.78 5.73 -19.64
CA ALA A 170 -1.18 5.93 -21.04
C ALA A 170 -1.85 4.67 -21.61
N GLN A 171 -2.84 4.84 -22.49
CA GLN A 171 -3.51 3.73 -23.18
C GLN A 171 -2.53 2.79 -23.90
N GLN A 172 -1.43 3.33 -24.42
CA GLN A 172 -0.38 2.53 -25.07
C GLN A 172 0.35 1.61 -24.08
N THR A 173 0.54 2.07 -22.84
CA THR A 173 1.12 1.27 -21.76
C THR A 173 0.18 0.12 -21.38
N VAL A 174 -1.13 0.37 -21.33
CA VAL A 174 -2.13 -0.70 -21.11
C VAL A 174 -2.05 -1.75 -22.20
N LYS A 175 -1.96 -1.36 -23.48
CA LYS A 175 -1.80 -2.30 -24.62
C LYS A 175 -0.55 -3.16 -24.47
N PHE A 176 0.57 -2.56 -24.08
CA PHE A 176 1.82 -3.28 -23.83
C PHE A 176 1.67 -4.34 -22.74
N HIS A 177 1.07 -3.98 -21.60
CA HIS A 177 0.83 -4.93 -20.52
C HIS A 177 -0.15 -6.04 -20.95
N LEU A 178 -1.21 -5.73 -21.69
CA LEU A 178 -2.15 -6.73 -22.19
C LEU A 178 -1.46 -7.76 -23.10
N THR A 179 -0.54 -7.34 -23.96
CA THR A 179 0.25 -8.26 -24.76
C THR A 179 1.08 -9.21 -23.91
N ASN A 180 1.69 -8.72 -22.82
CA ASN A 180 2.45 -9.53 -21.89
C ASN A 180 1.55 -10.49 -21.08
N ILE A 181 0.39 -10.01 -20.63
CA ILE A 181 -0.63 -10.82 -19.94
C ILE A 181 -1.08 -11.97 -20.83
N TYR A 182 -1.46 -11.69 -22.07
CA TYR A 182 -1.92 -12.74 -23.01
C TYR A 182 -0.86 -13.81 -23.21
N ARG A 183 0.40 -13.42 -23.35
CA ARG A 183 1.52 -14.37 -23.49
C ARG A 183 1.73 -15.20 -22.20
N LYS A 184 1.64 -14.58 -21.02
CA LYS A 184 1.86 -15.27 -19.74
C LYS A 184 0.74 -16.24 -19.39
N LEU A 185 -0.49 -15.90 -19.76
CA LEU A 185 -1.68 -16.72 -19.52
C LEU A 185 -1.94 -17.75 -20.63
N ASP A 186 -1.14 -17.71 -21.71
CA ASP A 186 -1.35 -18.50 -22.94
C ASP A 186 -2.76 -18.32 -23.52
N VAL A 187 -3.25 -17.07 -23.57
CA VAL A 187 -4.54 -16.70 -24.14
C VAL A 187 -4.37 -15.83 -25.38
N LYS A 188 -5.31 -15.92 -26.33
CA LYS A 188 -5.16 -15.30 -27.64
C LYS A 188 -5.82 -13.93 -27.78
N ASN A 189 -6.76 -13.62 -26.91
CA ASN A 189 -7.57 -12.42 -27.05
C ASN A 189 -8.15 -11.97 -25.70
N ARG A 190 -8.78 -10.78 -25.75
CA ARG A 190 -9.40 -10.14 -24.57
C ARG A 190 -10.46 -11.00 -23.91
N THR A 191 -11.29 -11.68 -24.69
CA THR A 191 -12.38 -12.51 -24.17
C THR A 191 -11.85 -13.71 -23.42
N GLU A 192 -10.81 -14.36 -23.93
CA GLU A 192 -10.13 -15.47 -23.27
C GLU A 192 -9.45 -15.00 -21.96
N ALA A 193 -8.82 -13.82 -21.97
CA ALA A 193 -8.22 -13.24 -20.77
C ALA A 193 -9.26 -12.89 -19.69
N ALA A 194 -10.42 -12.36 -20.10
CA ALA A 194 -11.52 -12.10 -19.18
C ALA A 194 -12.07 -13.42 -18.59
N ARG A 195 -12.28 -14.44 -19.41
CA ARG A 195 -12.71 -15.74 -18.95
C ARG A 195 -11.72 -16.35 -17.97
N TYR A 196 -10.43 -16.30 -18.26
CA TYR A 196 -9.37 -16.75 -17.36
C TYR A 196 -9.48 -16.06 -15.98
N ALA A 197 -9.69 -14.74 -15.99
CA ALA A 197 -9.85 -13.98 -14.75
C ALA A 197 -11.06 -14.44 -13.91
N TYR A 198 -12.18 -14.79 -14.55
CA TYR A 198 -13.36 -15.35 -13.87
C TYR A 198 -13.10 -16.78 -13.35
N GLU A 199 -12.57 -17.65 -14.19
CA GLU A 199 -12.33 -19.07 -13.84
C GLU A 199 -11.35 -19.23 -12.69
N HIS A 200 -10.41 -18.28 -12.54
CA HIS A 200 -9.41 -18.27 -11.48
C HIS A 200 -9.76 -17.31 -10.33
N GLY A 201 -10.99 -16.80 -10.30
CA GLY A 201 -11.51 -15.98 -9.20
C GLY A 201 -10.83 -14.64 -9.00
N LEU A 202 -10.21 -14.07 -10.06
CA LEU A 202 -9.57 -12.75 -10.00
C LEU A 202 -10.59 -11.59 -9.91
N ILE A 203 -11.85 -11.89 -10.15
CA ILE A 203 -13.00 -10.99 -9.99
C ILE A 203 -14.23 -11.82 -9.62
N ASP A 204 -15.10 -11.24 -8.83
CA ASP A 204 -16.41 -11.82 -8.53
C ASP A 204 -17.26 -11.87 -9.82
N SER A 205 -17.98 -12.97 -10.01
CA SER A 205 -18.95 -13.07 -11.10
C SER A 205 -19.98 -11.94 -10.93
N PRO A 206 -20.38 -11.24 -12.01
CA PRO A 206 -21.52 -10.35 -11.93
C PRO A 206 -22.72 -11.21 -11.48
N GLN A 207 -23.26 -10.88 -10.30
CA GLN A 207 -24.49 -11.52 -9.83
C GLN A 207 -25.53 -11.35 -10.94
N GLY A 208 -25.89 -12.44 -11.58
CA GLY A 208 -26.96 -12.48 -12.53
C GLY A 208 -28.24 -12.04 -11.83
N ASP A 209 -28.76 -10.92 -12.26
CA ASP A 209 -30.08 -10.42 -11.92
C ASP A 209 -31.08 -11.46 -12.50
N HIS A 210 -31.47 -12.40 -11.69
CA HIS A 210 -32.59 -13.28 -11.97
C HIS A 210 -33.85 -12.60 -11.45
N SER A 211 -34.47 -11.81 -12.31
CA SER A 211 -35.89 -11.45 -12.21
C SER A 211 -36.67 -12.18 -13.27
#